data_e7ab9607d50af5fa00140f8677b46a87
#
_entry.id   e7ab9607d50af5fa00140f8677b46a87
#
_cell.length_a   1.000
_cell.length_b   1.000
_cell.length_c   1.000
_cell.angle_alpha   90.00
_cell.angle_beta   90.00
_cell.angle_gamma   90.00
#
_symmetry.space_group_name_H-M   'P 1'
#
loop_
_entity.id
_entity.type
_entity.pdbx_description
1 polymer ?
#
loop_
_entity_poly.entity_id
_entity_poly.type
_entity_poly.pdbx_seq_one_letter_code
_entity_poly.pdbx_strand_id
1 'polypeptide(L)'
;SSLQSQAASLPFNQVVDLEGVAEDCRCMCVLEPVGFALAEGEQEASGQLTASVMMHLHAWRPCQLQYVADAFSTQFETAVTPQELAAEDLACMLNETASSTVSGPLPDADAQLRACFVSYGPAQVTPYRDGWAFTVRAVATAFAENSLAELESYEKTLELVFPLAVEAPPGAQFSPECWLSTENIQCSCTGGTLEVTVTARAEGAILRRSTHSGIG
;
A
#
# COMPACT_ATOMS: atom_id res chain seq x y z
N SER A 1 27.00 -4.98 -26.45
CA SER A 1 25.56 -5.27 -26.51
C SER A 1 24.85 -4.17 -25.79
N SER A 2 23.96 -3.43 -26.49
CA SER A 2 23.15 -2.39 -25.88
C SER A 2 21.97 -3.04 -25.16
N LEU A 3 21.71 -2.63 -23.91
CA LEU A 3 20.48 -3.00 -23.18
C LEU A 3 19.30 -2.30 -23.86
N GLN A 4 18.30 -3.06 -24.28
CA GLN A 4 17.05 -2.51 -24.83
C GLN A 4 15.92 -2.81 -23.85
N SER A 5 15.08 -1.81 -23.58
CA SER A 5 13.86 -1.97 -22.79
C SER A 5 12.65 -1.76 -23.69
N GLN A 6 11.65 -2.62 -23.53
CA GLN A 6 10.37 -2.51 -24.22
C GLN A 6 9.25 -2.60 -23.19
N ALA A 7 8.35 -1.62 -23.23
CA ALA A 7 7.12 -1.67 -22.42
C ALA A 7 6.06 -2.49 -23.16
N ALA A 8 5.40 -3.39 -22.44
CA ALA A 8 4.26 -4.15 -22.94
C ALA A 8 3.10 -4.03 -21.95
N SER A 9 1.87 -3.91 -22.50
CA SER A 9 0.64 -3.92 -21.71
C SER A 9 -0.13 -5.20 -22.03
N LEU A 10 -0.43 -5.99 -21.02
CA LEU A 10 -1.15 -7.26 -21.14
C LEU A 10 -2.52 -7.09 -20.46
N PRO A 11 -3.58 -6.72 -21.20
CA PRO A 11 -4.90 -6.63 -20.63
C PRO A 11 -5.43 -8.02 -20.31
N PHE A 12 -6.03 -8.17 -19.13
CA PHE A 12 -6.74 -9.38 -18.75
C PHE A 12 -8.09 -9.03 -18.11
N ASN A 13 -9.02 -9.95 -18.14
CA ASN A 13 -10.30 -9.83 -17.47
C ASN A 13 -10.61 -11.14 -16.73
N GLN A 14 -10.96 -11.03 -15.44
CA GLN A 14 -11.33 -12.15 -14.60
C GLN A 14 -12.58 -11.79 -13.81
N VAL A 15 -13.58 -12.65 -13.88
CA VAL A 15 -14.77 -12.58 -13.03
C VAL A 15 -14.59 -13.55 -11.87
N VAL A 16 -14.80 -13.06 -10.66
CA VAL A 16 -14.69 -13.87 -9.44
C VAL A 16 -15.98 -13.70 -8.64
N ASP A 17 -16.63 -14.81 -8.33
CA ASP A 17 -17.77 -14.84 -7.42
C ASP A 17 -17.26 -15.04 -5.98
N LEU A 18 -17.63 -14.09 -5.11
CA LEU A 18 -17.30 -14.15 -3.69
C LEU A 18 -18.59 -14.41 -2.89
N GLU A 19 -18.62 -15.52 -2.17
CA GLU A 19 -19.75 -15.86 -1.30
C GLU A 19 -19.89 -14.84 -0.16
N GLY A 20 -21.10 -14.38 0.10
CA GLY A 20 -21.39 -13.42 1.17
C GLY A 20 -21.19 -11.95 0.81
N VAL A 21 -20.73 -11.63 -0.40
CA VAL A 21 -20.64 -10.25 -0.88
C VAL A 21 -22.00 -9.79 -1.39
N ALA A 22 -22.43 -8.60 -0.95
CA ALA A 22 -23.68 -7.96 -1.33
C ALA A 22 -23.39 -6.58 -1.95
N GLU A 23 -24.40 -5.92 -2.52
CA GLU A 23 -24.25 -4.62 -3.19
C GLU A 23 -23.77 -3.49 -2.26
N ASP A 24 -23.98 -3.62 -0.96
CA ASP A 24 -23.54 -2.67 0.06
C ASP A 24 -22.11 -2.91 0.55
N CYS A 25 -21.45 -3.98 0.07
CA CYS A 25 -20.05 -4.24 0.38
C CYS A 25 -19.13 -3.32 -0.41
N ARG A 26 -18.08 -2.87 0.23
CA ARG A 26 -16.95 -2.23 -0.43
C ARG A 26 -15.95 -3.32 -0.78
N CYS A 27 -15.58 -3.35 -2.05
CA CYS A 27 -14.63 -4.33 -2.57
C CYS A 27 -13.36 -3.64 -3.04
N MET A 28 -12.24 -4.29 -2.79
CA MET A 28 -10.95 -3.90 -3.30
C MET A 28 -10.24 -5.11 -3.88
N CYS A 29 -9.52 -4.88 -4.97
CA CYS A 29 -8.73 -5.89 -5.65
C CYS A 29 -7.28 -5.41 -5.74
N VAL A 30 -6.37 -6.20 -5.23
CA VAL A 30 -4.93 -5.97 -5.35
C VAL A 30 -4.33 -7.07 -6.19
N LEU A 31 -3.49 -6.68 -7.14
CA LEU A 31 -2.77 -7.60 -8.02
C LEU A 31 -1.29 -7.60 -7.62
N GLU A 32 -0.79 -8.77 -7.29
CA GLU A 32 0.62 -8.99 -6.96
C GLU A 32 1.26 -9.88 -8.03
N PRO A 33 2.28 -9.39 -8.74
CA PRO A 33 3.02 -10.23 -9.66
C PRO A 33 3.85 -11.26 -8.87
N VAL A 34 3.61 -12.56 -9.13
CA VAL A 34 4.28 -13.65 -8.42
C VAL A 34 5.31 -14.39 -9.27
N GLY A 35 5.32 -14.15 -10.57
CA GLY A 35 6.30 -14.77 -11.43
C GLY A 35 6.23 -14.31 -12.88
N PHE A 36 7.38 -14.42 -13.53
CA PHE A 36 7.52 -14.16 -14.96
C PHE A 36 8.31 -15.29 -15.61
N ALA A 37 7.88 -15.70 -16.77
CA ALA A 37 8.63 -16.65 -17.61
C ALA A 37 8.72 -16.10 -19.02
N LEU A 38 9.93 -16.13 -19.58
CA LEU A 38 10.20 -15.80 -20.96
C LEU A 38 10.59 -17.07 -21.70
N ALA A 39 9.82 -17.44 -22.70
CA ALA A 39 10.15 -18.54 -23.60
C ALA A 39 10.61 -17.98 -24.95
N GLU A 40 11.58 -18.64 -25.58
CA GLU A 40 11.97 -18.35 -26.94
C GLU A 40 10.82 -18.68 -27.91
N GLY A 41 10.51 -17.77 -28.81
CA GLY A 41 9.50 -18.00 -29.83
C GLY A 41 10.02 -18.86 -30.99
N GLU A 42 9.12 -19.41 -31.78
CA GLU A 42 9.46 -20.23 -32.94
C GLU A 42 10.09 -19.42 -34.10
N GLN A 43 9.98 -18.09 -34.05
CA GLN A 43 10.58 -17.21 -35.06
C GLN A 43 11.79 -16.48 -34.50
N GLU A 44 12.79 -16.23 -35.34
CA GLU A 44 13.98 -15.44 -34.99
C GLU A 44 13.57 -14.07 -34.37
N ALA A 45 14.11 -13.75 -33.19
CA ALA A 45 13.80 -12.54 -32.43
C ALA A 45 12.35 -12.43 -31.90
N SER A 46 11.61 -13.54 -31.79
CA SER A 46 10.33 -13.59 -31.08
C SER A 46 10.48 -14.22 -29.70
N GLY A 47 9.64 -13.81 -28.75
CA GLY A 47 9.58 -14.37 -27.41
C GLY A 47 8.17 -14.28 -26.84
N GLN A 48 7.82 -15.25 -26.01
CA GLN A 48 6.56 -15.26 -25.29
C GLN A 48 6.83 -14.95 -23.82
N LEU A 49 6.25 -13.84 -23.33
CA LEU A 49 6.28 -13.47 -21.92
C LEU A 49 5.00 -13.99 -21.25
N THR A 50 5.18 -14.81 -20.22
CA THR A 50 4.08 -15.25 -19.35
C THR A 50 4.26 -14.57 -17.99
N ALA A 51 3.22 -13.91 -17.50
CA ALA A 51 3.17 -13.34 -16.16
C ALA A 51 2.13 -14.09 -15.32
N SER A 52 2.52 -14.48 -14.12
CA SER A 52 1.61 -15.04 -13.11
C SER A 52 1.32 -13.96 -12.07
N VAL A 53 0.04 -13.73 -11.79
CA VAL A 53 -0.43 -12.68 -10.89
C VAL A 53 -1.29 -13.31 -9.80
N MET A 54 -1.00 -12.98 -8.54
CA MET A 54 -1.87 -13.27 -7.41
C MET A 54 -2.89 -12.13 -7.28
N MET A 55 -4.16 -12.51 -7.13
CA MET A 55 -5.24 -11.56 -6.90
C MET A 55 -5.69 -11.65 -5.45
N HIS A 56 -5.58 -10.56 -4.71
CA HIS A 56 -6.10 -10.42 -3.36
C HIS A 56 -7.41 -9.63 -3.43
N LEU A 57 -8.50 -10.26 -3.06
CA LEU A 57 -9.83 -9.66 -3.03
C LEU A 57 -10.26 -9.45 -1.59
N HIS A 58 -10.60 -8.22 -1.25
CA HIS A 58 -11.12 -7.86 0.05
C HIS A 58 -12.50 -7.25 -0.10
N ALA A 59 -13.43 -7.75 0.67
CA ALA A 59 -14.78 -7.19 0.73
C ALA A 59 -15.16 -6.97 2.19
N TRP A 60 -15.62 -5.78 2.52
CA TRP A 60 -16.08 -5.47 3.86
C TRP A 60 -17.30 -4.57 3.85
N ARG A 61 -18.08 -4.69 4.89
CA ARG A 61 -19.29 -3.93 5.11
C ARG A 61 -19.31 -3.39 6.54
N PRO A 62 -19.59 -2.09 6.74
CA PRO A 62 -19.81 -1.57 8.07
C PRO A 62 -20.99 -2.27 8.73
N CYS A 63 -20.83 -2.71 9.95
CA CYS A 63 -21.92 -3.23 10.76
C CYS A 63 -21.99 -2.48 12.08
N GLN A 64 -23.18 -2.42 12.68
CA GLN A 64 -23.38 -1.89 14.01
C GLN A 64 -23.61 -3.05 14.96
N LEU A 65 -22.78 -3.12 15.98
CA LEU A 65 -22.96 -4.06 17.08
C LEU A 65 -23.67 -3.35 18.23
N GLN A 66 -24.76 -3.94 18.71
CA GLN A 66 -25.43 -3.48 19.91
C GLN A 66 -25.08 -4.41 21.06
N TYR A 67 -24.67 -3.85 22.16
CA TYR A 67 -24.36 -4.59 23.38
C TYR A 67 -25.02 -3.94 24.57
N VAL A 68 -25.30 -4.74 25.62
CA VAL A 68 -25.87 -4.24 26.86
C VAL A 68 -24.75 -3.64 27.69
N ALA A 69 -24.82 -2.35 27.96
CA ALA A 69 -23.82 -1.64 28.75
C ALA A 69 -24.13 -1.64 30.25
N ASP A 70 -25.43 -1.74 30.62
CA ASP A 70 -25.88 -1.76 32.00
C ASP A 70 -27.21 -2.50 32.13
N ALA A 71 -27.50 -3.04 33.30
CA ALA A 71 -28.76 -3.66 33.62
C ALA A 71 -29.19 -3.31 35.07
N PHE A 72 -30.46 -3.01 35.25
CA PHE A 72 -31.02 -2.73 36.57
C PHE A 72 -32.37 -3.42 36.75
N SER A 73 -32.73 -3.67 38.00
CA SER A 73 -34.04 -4.16 38.37
C SER A 73 -34.68 -3.22 39.41
N THR A 74 -36.00 -2.98 39.25
CA THR A 74 -36.77 -2.20 40.22
C THR A 74 -37.25 -3.04 41.42
N GLN A 75 -37.07 -4.37 41.35
CA GLN A 75 -37.56 -5.30 42.37
C GLN A 75 -36.48 -6.06 43.11
N PHE A 76 -35.30 -6.14 42.53
CA PHE A 76 -34.18 -6.91 43.06
C PHE A 76 -32.87 -6.09 43.01
N GLU A 77 -31.99 -6.31 44.00
CA GLU A 77 -30.65 -5.82 43.92
C GLU A 77 -29.90 -6.54 42.80
N THR A 78 -29.38 -5.77 41.86
CA THR A 78 -28.70 -6.30 40.67
C THR A 78 -27.22 -6.03 40.76
N ALA A 79 -26.40 -7.08 40.76
CA ALA A 79 -24.95 -6.97 40.59
C ALA A 79 -24.60 -7.30 39.15
N VAL A 80 -23.97 -6.36 38.48
CA VAL A 80 -23.53 -6.50 37.08
C VAL A 80 -22.00 -6.60 37.06
N THR A 81 -21.47 -7.61 36.41
CA THR A 81 -20.05 -7.74 36.17
C THR A 81 -19.78 -7.37 34.71
N PRO A 82 -19.22 -6.18 34.44
CA PRO A 82 -18.88 -5.81 33.09
C PRO A 82 -17.73 -6.66 32.57
N GLN A 83 -17.77 -6.97 31.29
CA GLN A 83 -16.69 -7.58 30.56
C GLN A 83 -16.11 -6.57 29.57
N GLU A 84 -14.79 -6.58 29.43
CA GLU A 84 -14.10 -5.79 28.42
C GLU A 84 -14.13 -6.54 27.10
N LEU A 85 -14.64 -5.86 26.08
CA LEU A 85 -14.67 -6.33 24.70
C LEU A 85 -13.66 -5.51 23.89
N ALA A 86 -12.59 -6.16 23.44
CA ALA A 86 -11.69 -5.55 22.48
C ALA A 86 -12.33 -5.56 21.09
N ALA A 87 -12.33 -4.42 20.44
CA ALA A 87 -12.89 -4.24 19.10
C ALA A 87 -11.95 -3.42 18.22
N GLU A 88 -12.12 -3.54 16.93
CA GLU A 88 -11.50 -2.68 15.94
C GLU A 88 -12.60 -1.89 15.21
N ASP A 89 -12.69 -0.61 15.52
CA ASP A 89 -13.67 0.29 14.92
C ASP A 89 -13.11 0.87 13.62
N LEU A 90 -13.93 0.98 12.58
CA LEU A 90 -13.56 1.69 11.37
C LEU A 90 -13.33 3.18 11.68
N ALA A 91 -12.09 3.63 11.63
CA ALA A 91 -11.73 5.03 11.83
C ALA A 91 -11.97 5.84 10.55
N CYS A 92 -11.48 5.39 9.41
CA CYS A 92 -11.78 5.96 8.10
C CYS A 92 -11.46 4.98 6.97
N MET A 93 -12.01 5.27 5.79
CA MET A 93 -11.56 4.68 4.54
C MET A 93 -10.48 5.56 3.94
N LEU A 94 -9.42 4.95 3.45
CA LEU A 94 -8.35 5.60 2.73
C LEU A 94 -8.50 5.33 1.23
N ASN A 95 -8.40 6.38 0.43
CA ASN A 95 -8.29 6.31 -1.03
C ASN A 95 -7.66 7.62 -1.50
N GLU A 96 -6.36 7.72 -1.28
CA GLU A 96 -5.61 8.95 -1.45
C GLU A 96 -4.33 8.70 -2.25
N THR A 97 -3.87 9.72 -2.94
CA THR A 97 -2.61 9.72 -3.67
C THR A 97 -1.61 10.64 -2.99
N ALA A 98 -0.38 10.16 -2.83
CA ALA A 98 0.72 10.96 -2.31
C ALA A 98 1.92 10.87 -3.25
N SER A 99 2.69 11.95 -3.28
CA SER A 99 3.92 12.03 -4.07
C SER A 99 5.07 12.48 -3.17
N SER A 100 6.24 11.89 -3.38
CA SER A 100 7.47 12.26 -2.68
C SER A 100 8.65 12.24 -3.63
N THR A 101 9.57 13.17 -3.44
CA THR A 101 10.77 13.31 -4.27
C THR A 101 12.01 13.20 -3.41
N VAL A 102 13.00 12.46 -3.88
CA VAL A 102 14.32 12.37 -3.29
C VAL A 102 15.38 12.58 -4.35
N SER A 103 16.43 13.28 -3.99
CA SER A 103 17.61 13.48 -4.86
C SER A 103 18.89 13.13 -4.12
N GLY A 104 19.95 12.85 -4.89
CA GLY A 104 21.26 12.64 -4.32
C GLY A 104 22.32 12.34 -5.39
N PRO A 105 23.58 12.50 -5.03
CA PRO A 105 24.67 12.32 -5.99
C PRO A 105 24.80 10.88 -6.47
N LEU A 106 25.26 10.72 -7.70
CA LEU A 106 25.79 9.50 -8.26
C LEU A 106 27.32 9.59 -8.30
N PRO A 107 28.04 8.47 -8.14
CA PRO A 107 29.51 8.44 -8.28
C PRO A 107 29.99 8.82 -9.67
N ASP A 108 29.24 8.44 -10.70
CA ASP A 108 29.53 8.75 -12.09
C ASP A 108 28.55 9.80 -12.63
N ALA A 109 29.10 10.96 -13.05
CA ALA A 109 28.29 12.07 -13.57
C ALA A 109 27.69 11.78 -14.96
N ASP A 110 28.29 10.84 -15.71
CA ASP A 110 27.90 10.45 -17.06
C ASP A 110 26.98 9.20 -17.05
N ALA A 111 26.62 8.71 -15.87
CA ALA A 111 25.74 7.54 -15.73
C ALA A 111 24.39 7.71 -16.45
N GLN A 112 23.99 6.70 -17.20
CA GLN A 112 22.74 6.69 -17.95
C GLN A 112 21.71 5.79 -17.29
N LEU A 113 20.58 6.38 -16.87
CA LEU A 113 19.48 5.64 -16.28
C LEU A 113 18.93 4.61 -17.26
N ARG A 114 18.73 3.37 -16.79
CA ARG A 114 18.17 2.26 -17.57
C ARG A 114 16.80 1.83 -17.04
N ALA A 115 16.62 1.76 -15.73
CA ALA A 115 15.36 1.38 -15.09
C ALA A 115 15.27 1.97 -13.69
N CYS A 116 14.05 2.09 -13.17
CA CYS A 116 13.79 2.44 -11.79
C CYS A 116 12.57 1.66 -11.29
N PHE A 117 12.69 1.08 -10.09
CA PHE A 117 11.64 0.33 -9.41
C PHE A 117 11.43 0.88 -8.01
N VAL A 118 10.24 0.65 -7.46
CA VAL A 118 9.91 1.05 -6.09
C VAL A 118 9.40 -0.15 -5.32
N SER A 119 9.91 -0.31 -4.11
CA SER A 119 9.39 -1.24 -3.11
C SER A 119 8.89 -0.48 -1.89
N TYR A 120 7.83 -0.99 -1.26
CA TYR A 120 7.24 -0.39 -0.08
C TYR A 120 7.56 -1.23 1.15
N GLY A 121 8.00 -0.56 2.20
CA GLY A 121 8.19 -1.16 3.52
C GLY A 121 6.89 -1.20 4.33
N PRO A 122 6.99 -1.57 5.62
CA PRO A 122 5.84 -1.58 6.49
C PRO A 122 5.19 -0.20 6.60
N ALA A 123 3.87 -0.19 6.53
CA ALA A 123 3.06 0.99 6.71
C ALA A 123 2.64 1.15 8.18
N GLN A 124 2.44 2.40 8.60
CA GLN A 124 2.00 2.70 9.96
C GLN A 124 1.14 3.97 9.98
N VAL A 125 0.31 4.09 11.01
CA VAL A 125 -0.42 5.34 11.28
C VAL A 125 0.30 6.08 12.39
N THR A 126 0.70 7.31 12.11
CA THR A 126 1.50 8.13 13.02
C THR A 126 0.86 9.52 13.22
N PRO A 127 1.13 10.18 14.36
CA PRO A 127 0.77 11.58 14.50
C PRO A 127 1.43 12.44 13.40
N TYR A 128 0.64 13.31 12.80
CA TYR A 128 1.10 14.17 11.73
C TYR A 128 0.42 15.54 11.81
N ARG A 129 1.20 16.62 11.99
CA ARG A 129 0.68 17.99 12.24
C ARG A 129 -0.33 17.96 13.40
N ASP A 130 -1.55 18.43 13.16
CA ASP A 130 -2.62 18.49 14.15
C ASP A 130 -3.55 17.26 14.09
N GLY A 131 -3.14 16.17 13.43
CA GLY A 131 -3.94 14.98 13.24
C GLY A 131 -3.10 13.72 13.09
N TRP A 132 -3.50 12.86 12.17
CA TRP A 132 -2.88 11.56 11.90
C TRP A 132 -2.58 11.40 10.42
N ALA A 133 -1.59 10.58 10.09
CA ALA A 133 -1.31 10.19 8.71
C ALA A 133 -0.97 8.69 8.63
N PHE A 134 -1.36 8.08 7.53
CA PHE A 134 -0.82 6.79 7.09
C PHE A 134 0.50 7.07 6.40
N THR A 135 1.57 6.50 6.90
CA THR A 135 2.92 6.74 6.42
C THR A 135 3.58 5.44 5.97
N VAL A 136 4.29 5.52 4.86
CA VAL A 136 5.00 4.38 4.28
C VAL A 136 6.38 4.80 3.85
N ARG A 137 7.36 4.02 4.27
CA ARG A 137 8.72 4.14 3.76
C ARG A 137 8.82 3.41 2.42
N ALA A 138 9.24 4.09 1.38
CA ALA A 138 9.52 3.51 0.08
C ALA A 138 11.01 3.53 -0.23
N VAL A 139 11.47 2.52 -0.96
CA VAL A 139 12.83 2.43 -1.49
C VAL A 139 12.75 2.41 -3.01
N ALA A 140 13.28 3.44 -3.63
CA ALA A 140 13.44 3.50 -5.07
C ALA A 140 14.83 2.94 -5.43
N THR A 141 14.86 1.92 -6.28
CA THR A 141 16.07 1.31 -6.81
C THR A 141 16.21 1.69 -8.28
N ALA A 142 17.18 2.53 -8.58
CA ALA A 142 17.53 2.95 -9.93
C ALA A 142 18.71 2.13 -10.45
N PHE A 143 18.60 1.63 -11.67
CA PHE A 143 19.69 0.98 -12.40
C PHE A 143 20.23 1.94 -13.43
N ALA A 144 21.51 2.24 -13.34
CA ALA A 144 22.18 3.11 -14.29
C ALA A 144 23.46 2.45 -14.83
N GLU A 145 23.74 2.69 -16.10
CA GLU A 145 24.97 2.25 -16.77
C GLU A 145 26.03 3.35 -16.62
N ASN A 146 27.16 3.00 -16.04
CA ASN A 146 28.27 3.93 -15.85
C ASN A 146 29.08 4.14 -17.15
N SER A 147 30.07 5.02 -17.11
CA SER A 147 30.96 5.35 -18.26
C SER A 147 31.78 4.15 -18.77
N LEU A 148 31.91 3.08 -17.99
CA LEU A 148 32.56 1.83 -18.37
C LEU A 148 31.58 0.79 -18.96
N ALA A 149 30.32 1.16 -19.21
CA ALA A 149 29.25 0.28 -19.65
C ALA A 149 28.91 -0.85 -18.65
N GLU A 150 29.12 -0.60 -17.37
CA GLU A 150 28.72 -1.49 -16.29
C GLU A 150 27.39 -1.03 -15.68
N LEU A 151 26.50 -1.96 -15.39
CA LEU A 151 25.22 -1.68 -14.77
C LEU A 151 25.38 -1.66 -13.24
N GLU A 152 25.05 -0.54 -12.64
CA GLU A 152 25.07 -0.34 -11.20
C GLU A 152 23.65 -0.03 -10.65
N SER A 153 23.41 -0.38 -9.39
CA SER A 153 22.17 -0.08 -8.72
C SER A 153 22.37 0.97 -7.63
N TYR A 154 21.41 1.90 -7.54
CA TYR A 154 21.42 2.99 -6.57
C TYR A 154 20.09 3.02 -5.83
N GLU A 155 20.13 2.98 -4.52
CA GLU A 155 18.92 3.03 -3.70
C GLU A 155 18.73 4.41 -3.09
N LYS A 156 17.49 4.89 -3.12
CA LYS A 156 17.05 6.11 -2.45
C LYS A 156 15.81 5.81 -1.62
N THR A 157 15.85 6.21 -0.36
CA THR A 157 14.71 6.07 0.54
C THR A 157 13.91 7.37 0.55
N LEU A 158 12.60 7.24 0.49
CA LEU A 158 11.64 8.34 0.60
C LEU A 158 10.46 7.92 1.49
N GLU A 159 9.73 8.89 1.97
CA GLU A 159 8.53 8.67 2.78
C GLU A 159 7.31 9.20 2.03
N LEU A 160 6.29 8.37 1.95
CA LEU A 160 4.97 8.74 1.46
C LEU A 160 4.05 8.98 2.65
N VAL A 161 3.39 10.12 2.66
CA VAL A 161 2.53 10.56 3.76
C VAL A 161 1.13 10.83 3.21
N PHE A 162 0.15 10.11 3.74
CA PHE A 162 -1.26 10.24 3.39
C PHE A 162 -2.01 10.76 4.61
N PRO A 163 -2.38 12.06 4.66
CA PRO A 163 -3.12 12.63 5.77
C PRO A 163 -4.47 11.94 5.95
N LEU A 164 -4.84 11.64 7.19
CA LEU A 164 -6.10 10.98 7.53
C LEU A 164 -7.10 11.98 8.10
N ALA A 165 -8.34 11.91 7.63
CA ALA A 165 -9.47 12.63 8.19
C ALA A 165 -10.03 11.89 9.42
N VAL A 166 -9.21 11.76 10.48
CA VAL A 166 -9.55 11.02 11.71
C VAL A 166 -9.28 11.90 12.91
N GLU A 167 -10.29 12.01 13.78
CA GLU A 167 -10.16 12.57 15.11
C GLU A 167 -9.93 11.43 16.10
N ALA A 168 -8.78 11.42 16.73
CA ALA A 168 -8.44 10.44 17.75
C ALA A 168 -7.53 11.05 18.81
N PRO A 169 -7.66 10.60 20.08
CA PRO A 169 -6.83 11.11 21.16
C PRO A 169 -5.36 10.73 20.96
N PRO A 170 -4.44 11.48 21.57
CA PRO A 170 -3.04 11.09 21.62
C PRO A 170 -2.90 9.67 22.22
N GLY A 171 -2.08 8.83 21.55
CA GLY A 171 -1.87 7.45 21.96
C GLY A 171 -2.89 6.45 21.42
N ALA A 172 -3.85 6.88 20.57
CA ALA A 172 -4.72 5.98 19.85
C ALA A 172 -3.90 4.97 19.04
N GLN A 173 -4.33 3.71 19.06
CA GLN A 173 -3.70 2.64 18.31
C GLN A 173 -4.53 2.34 17.06
N PHE A 174 -3.84 2.25 15.93
CA PHE A 174 -4.46 1.96 14.65
C PHE A 174 -3.89 0.67 14.05
N SER A 175 -4.73 0.00 13.28
CA SER A 175 -4.41 -1.16 12.46
C SER A 175 -4.75 -0.79 11.02
N PRO A 176 -3.77 -0.46 10.17
CA PRO A 176 -4.06 -0.16 8.77
C PRO A 176 -4.22 -1.45 7.97
N GLU A 177 -5.34 -1.58 7.29
CA GLU A 177 -5.61 -2.60 6.29
C GLU A 177 -5.67 -1.93 4.92
N CYS A 178 -4.50 -1.48 4.47
CA CYS A 178 -4.35 -0.68 3.26
C CYS A 178 -3.29 -1.27 2.34
N TRP A 179 -3.50 -1.06 1.05
CA TRP A 179 -2.58 -1.44 -0.01
C TRP A 179 -2.09 -0.22 -0.75
N LEU A 180 -0.90 -0.37 -1.28
CA LEU A 180 -0.23 0.66 -2.06
C LEU A 180 -0.07 0.19 -3.49
N SER A 181 -0.40 1.06 -4.42
CA SER A 181 -0.10 0.91 -5.83
C SER A 181 0.75 2.08 -6.31
N THR A 182 1.75 1.79 -7.12
CA THR A 182 2.54 2.83 -7.77
C THR A 182 1.78 3.36 -8.97
N GLU A 183 1.42 4.64 -8.95
CA GLU A 183 0.78 5.30 -10.10
C GLU A 183 1.81 5.83 -11.09
N ASN A 184 2.93 6.38 -10.57
CA ASN A 184 3.97 6.94 -11.42
C ASN A 184 5.34 6.91 -10.73
N ILE A 185 6.38 6.68 -11.53
CA ILE A 185 7.78 6.84 -11.15
C ILE A 185 8.43 7.74 -12.17
N GLN A 186 8.88 8.90 -11.75
CA GLN A 186 9.73 9.77 -12.55
C GLN A 186 11.15 9.67 -12.00
N CYS A 187 12.07 9.28 -12.85
CA CYS A 187 13.45 9.13 -12.48
C CYS A 187 14.32 9.80 -13.52
N SER A 188 15.25 10.63 -13.10
CA SER A 188 16.19 11.33 -13.97
C SER A 188 17.59 11.32 -13.38
N CYS A 189 18.57 11.28 -14.27
CA CYS A 189 19.97 11.43 -13.94
C CYS A 189 20.54 12.62 -14.74
N THR A 190 20.93 13.66 -14.04
CA THR A 190 21.44 14.88 -14.70
C THR A 190 22.62 15.44 -13.91
N GLY A 191 23.76 15.58 -14.58
CA GLY A 191 24.96 16.17 -13.98
C GLY A 191 25.44 15.43 -12.72
N GLY A 192 25.37 14.10 -12.71
CA GLY A 192 25.75 13.28 -11.57
C GLY A 192 24.79 13.32 -10.41
N THR A 193 23.56 13.79 -10.62
CA THR A 193 22.50 13.78 -9.60
C THR A 193 21.35 12.90 -10.06
N LEU A 194 21.03 11.91 -9.25
CA LEU A 194 19.84 11.10 -9.39
C LEU A 194 18.69 11.80 -8.66
N GLU A 195 17.59 12.03 -9.37
CA GLU A 195 16.34 12.50 -8.79
C GLU A 195 15.24 11.47 -9.08
N VAL A 196 14.51 11.09 -8.03
CA VAL A 196 13.40 10.14 -8.13
C VAL A 196 12.18 10.75 -7.48
N THR A 197 11.09 10.83 -8.24
CA THR A 197 9.76 11.17 -7.73
C THR A 197 8.86 9.95 -7.85
N VAL A 198 8.26 9.55 -6.74
CA VAL A 198 7.32 8.45 -6.66
C VAL A 198 5.95 9.00 -6.33
N THR A 199 4.96 8.65 -7.14
CA THR A 199 3.55 8.89 -6.86
C THR A 199 2.89 7.54 -6.62
N ALA A 200 2.28 7.39 -5.46
CA ALA A 200 1.58 6.16 -5.08
C ALA A 200 0.19 6.47 -4.56
N ARG A 201 -0.71 5.54 -4.78
CA ARG A 201 -2.06 5.53 -4.25
C ARG A 201 -2.16 4.54 -3.12
N ALA A 202 -2.79 4.94 -2.02
CA ALA A 202 -3.12 4.08 -0.89
C ALA A 202 -4.64 3.90 -0.83
N GLU A 203 -5.08 2.65 -0.77
CA GLU A 203 -6.50 2.29 -0.68
C GLU A 203 -6.71 1.29 0.43
N GLY A 204 -7.82 1.42 1.18
CA GLY A 204 -8.17 0.46 2.22
C GLY A 204 -8.90 1.06 3.40
N ALA A 205 -8.82 0.38 4.54
CA ALA A 205 -9.43 0.76 5.80
C ALA A 205 -8.37 1.06 6.85
N ILE A 206 -8.60 2.11 7.62
CA ILE A 206 -7.86 2.38 8.85
C ILE A 206 -8.77 2.00 10.01
N LEU A 207 -8.37 1.00 10.77
CA LEU A 207 -9.08 0.53 11.95
C LEU A 207 -8.46 1.14 13.20
N ARG A 208 -9.27 1.49 14.18
CA ARG A 208 -8.84 1.94 15.50
C ARG A 208 -9.17 0.89 16.53
N ARG A 209 -8.18 0.49 17.30
CA ARG A 209 -8.38 -0.39 18.45
C ARG A 209 -9.13 0.35 19.55
N SER A 210 -10.19 -0.25 20.01
CA SER A 210 -11.04 0.25 21.08
C SER A 210 -11.35 -0.85 22.10
N THR A 211 -11.69 -0.45 23.30
CA THR A 211 -12.18 -1.35 24.35
C THR A 211 -13.54 -0.85 24.78
N HIS A 212 -14.53 -1.71 24.68
CA HIS A 212 -15.89 -1.44 25.12
C HIS A 212 -16.18 -2.26 26.37
N SER A 213 -16.92 -1.67 27.30
CA SER A 213 -17.40 -2.38 28.48
C SER A 213 -18.86 -2.75 28.28
N GLY A 214 -19.14 -4.03 28.36
CA GLY A 214 -20.49 -4.57 28.16
C GLY A 214 -20.81 -5.70 29.13
N ILE A 215 -22.06 -6.11 29.14
CA ILE A 215 -22.56 -7.28 29.90
C ILE A 215 -22.65 -8.42 28.89
N GLY A 216 -21.95 -9.51 29.19
CA GLY A 216 -21.95 -10.74 28.38
C GLY A 216 -23.08 -11.70 28.81
#